data_1b26eb39d9d1f0710bcb5687c2383bdc
#
_entry.id   1b26eb39d9d1f0710bcb5687c2383bdc
#
_cell.length_a   1.000
_cell.length_b   1.000
_cell.length_c   1.000
_cell.angle_alpha   90.00
_cell.angle_beta   90.00
_cell.angle_gamma   90.00
#
_symmetry.space_group_name_H-M   'P 1'
#
loop_
_entity.id
_entity.type
_entity.pdbx_description
1 polymer ?
#
loop_
_entity_poly.entity_id
_entity_poly.type
_entity_poly.pdbx_seq_one_letter_code
_entity_poly.pdbx_strand_id
1 'polypeptide(L)'
;MKSTNIPEVRLGIVAVSRDCFPIALSTRRRQNIVTACKTKGFEPYECSVTVENETDMLKAVEEVKAAGCNALTVFLGNFGPETPETLIAKYFDGPVMYVAAAEGDGDMINGRGDAYCGMLNCSYNLGMRHLKAYIPEYPVGTAEELADKIAEFLPIARAVLGVKNLKIITFGPRPQDFFACNAPIKGLYELGVEIEENSELDLLVSYKEHAGCLLYTSDAADDK
;
A
#
# COMPACT_ATOMS: atom_id res chain seq x y z
N MET A 1 -10.13 -5.36 -24.22
CA MET A 1 -9.30 -4.24 -23.69
C MET A 1 -9.05 -4.47 -22.21
N LYS A 2 -7.84 -4.31 -21.70
CA LYS A 2 -7.64 -4.29 -20.24
C LYS A 2 -8.30 -3.03 -19.70
N SER A 3 -9.15 -3.16 -18.66
CA SER A 3 -9.74 -2.00 -17.98
C SER A 3 -8.61 -1.10 -17.49
N THR A 4 -8.57 0.15 -17.96
CA THR A 4 -7.56 1.15 -17.57
C THR A 4 -7.81 1.72 -16.17
N ASN A 5 -8.97 1.40 -15.57
CA ASN A 5 -9.40 1.92 -14.27
C ASN A 5 -9.00 1.05 -13.07
N ILE A 6 -8.34 -0.09 -13.31
CA ILE A 6 -7.86 -0.97 -12.24
C ILE A 6 -6.37 -0.69 -12.04
N PRO A 7 -5.94 -0.09 -10.92
CA PRO A 7 -4.52 0.15 -10.67
C PRO A 7 -3.73 -1.14 -10.61
N GLU A 8 -2.58 -1.16 -11.24
CA GLU A 8 -1.59 -2.21 -11.05
C GLU A 8 -0.88 -2.00 -9.73
N VAL A 9 -0.77 -3.06 -8.92
CA VAL A 9 0.01 -3.04 -7.67
C VAL A 9 1.40 -3.60 -7.95
N ARG A 10 2.42 -2.77 -7.72
CA ARG A 10 3.84 -3.15 -7.76
C ARG A 10 4.36 -3.13 -6.33
N LEU A 11 4.35 -4.31 -5.71
CA LEU A 11 4.70 -4.47 -4.32
C LEU A 11 6.21 -4.54 -4.12
N GLY A 12 6.75 -3.77 -3.17
CA GLY A 12 8.09 -3.93 -2.64
C GLY A 12 8.07 -4.56 -1.25
N ILE A 13 9.16 -5.24 -0.87
CA ILE A 13 9.41 -5.70 0.50
C ILE A 13 10.71 -5.12 1.02
N VAL A 14 10.65 -4.47 2.19
CA VAL A 14 11.79 -3.88 2.91
C VAL A 14 11.94 -4.56 4.25
N ALA A 15 13.09 -5.14 4.52
CA ALA A 15 13.38 -5.70 5.84
C ALA A 15 14.01 -4.66 6.76
N VAL A 16 13.74 -4.77 8.05
CA VAL A 16 14.38 -3.96 9.10
C VAL A 16 15.15 -4.82 10.07
N SER A 17 16.16 -4.25 10.70
CA SER A 17 17.00 -4.92 11.71
C SER A 17 17.48 -3.91 12.74
N ARG A 18 17.43 -4.26 14.01
CA ARG A 18 18.03 -3.43 15.05
C ARG A 18 19.51 -3.82 15.24
N ASP A 19 20.38 -2.84 15.44
CA ASP A 19 21.83 -2.97 15.52
C ASP A 19 22.35 -4.03 16.50
N CYS A 20 21.62 -4.29 17.58
CA CYS A 20 21.96 -5.33 18.58
C CYS A 20 21.44 -6.73 18.23
N PHE A 21 20.75 -6.91 17.08
CA PHE A 21 20.25 -8.19 16.59
C PHE A 21 20.97 -8.61 15.30
N PRO A 22 20.99 -9.91 14.95
CA PRO A 22 21.68 -10.37 13.76
C PRO A 22 21.00 -9.88 12.47
N ILE A 23 21.59 -8.95 11.75
CA ILE A 23 21.09 -8.46 10.45
C ILE A 23 20.94 -9.60 9.43
N ALA A 24 21.85 -10.58 9.45
CA ALA A 24 21.78 -11.74 8.57
C ALA A 24 20.52 -12.59 8.79
N LEU A 25 19.98 -12.62 10.01
CA LEU A 25 18.72 -13.29 10.32
C LEU A 25 17.56 -12.60 9.60
N SER A 26 17.48 -11.28 9.71
CA SER A 26 16.43 -10.49 9.06
C SER A 26 16.49 -10.63 7.54
N THR A 27 17.68 -10.52 6.95
CA THR A 27 17.89 -10.69 5.50
C THR A 27 17.45 -12.08 5.03
N ARG A 28 17.87 -13.15 5.70
CA ARG A 28 17.48 -14.52 5.34
C ARG A 28 15.96 -14.74 5.45
N ARG A 29 15.35 -14.25 6.53
CA ARG A 29 13.90 -14.36 6.73
C ARG A 29 13.13 -13.62 5.64
N ARG A 30 13.59 -12.44 5.19
CA ARG A 30 13.02 -11.71 4.03
C ARG A 30 13.10 -12.55 2.76
N GLN A 31 14.25 -13.13 2.46
CA GLN A 31 14.44 -13.97 1.28
C GLN A 31 13.48 -15.18 1.27
N ASN A 32 13.24 -15.79 2.44
CA ASN A 32 12.28 -16.87 2.58
C ASN A 32 10.84 -16.42 2.24
N ILE A 33 10.44 -15.22 2.70
CA ILE A 33 9.13 -14.65 2.34
C ILE A 33 9.02 -14.41 0.84
N VAL A 34 10.04 -13.82 0.21
CA VAL A 34 10.04 -13.59 -1.24
C VAL A 34 9.91 -14.91 -1.99
N THR A 35 10.59 -15.96 -1.54
CA THR A 35 10.48 -17.31 -2.09
C THR A 35 9.07 -17.86 -1.92
N ALA A 36 8.48 -17.73 -0.73
CA ALA A 36 7.09 -18.15 -0.48
C ALA A 36 6.08 -17.40 -1.34
N CYS A 37 6.26 -16.08 -1.55
CA CYS A 37 5.43 -15.30 -2.45
C CYS A 37 5.52 -15.81 -3.91
N LYS A 38 6.72 -16.14 -4.38
CA LYS A 38 6.91 -16.71 -5.73
C LYS A 38 6.16 -18.04 -5.91
N THR A 39 6.15 -18.90 -4.90
CA THR A 39 5.40 -20.17 -4.96
C THR A 39 3.89 -19.95 -5.01
N LYS A 40 3.41 -18.81 -4.53
CA LYS A 40 1.99 -18.38 -4.58
C LYS A 40 1.63 -17.59 -5.85
N GLY A 41 2.56 -17.42 -6.78
CA GLY A 41 2.33 -16.84 -8.09
C GLY A 41 2.45 -15.31 -8.17
N PHE A 42 3.08 -14.67 -7.17
CA PHE A 42 3.42 -13.25 -7.23
C PHE A 42 4.82 -12.99 -6.68
N GLU A 43 5.48 -11.96 -7.19
CA GLU A 43 6.86 -11.64 -6.83
C GLU A 43 6.96 -10.18 -6.38
N PRO A 44 7.15 -9.90 -5.07
CA PRO A 44 7.46 -8.56 -4.61
C PRO A 44 8.90 -8.19 -5.03
N TYR A 45 9.11 -6.90 -5.32
CA TYR A 45 10.47 -6.37 -5.45
C TYR A 45 11.19 -6.46 -4.11
N GLU A 46 12.28 -7.20 -4.06
CA GLU A 46 13.09 -7.35 -2.87
C GLU A 46 14.08 -6.19 -2.75
N CYS A 47 13.85 -5.28 -1.79
CA CYS A 47 14.79 -4.20 -1.49
C CYS A 47 16.13 -4.76 -1.02
N SER A 48 17.21 -4.27 -1.59
CA SER A 48 18.56 -4.72 -1.23
C SER A 48 18.98 -4.26 0.17
N VAL A 49 18.46 -3.11 0.59
CA VAL A 49 18.77 -2.50 1.89
C VAL A 49 17.96 -3.15 3.00
N THR A 50 18.65 -3.58 4.07
CA THR A 50 18.03 -3.87 5.36
C THR A 50 18.19 -2.63 6.24
N VAL A 51 17.09 -2.09 6.74
CA VAL A 51 17.06 -0.81 7.44
C VAL A 51 17.45 -0.97 8.90
N GLU A 52 18.55 -0.34 9.32
CA GLU A 52 18.99 -0.27 10.71
C GLU A 52 18.95 1.16 11.29
N ASN A 53 18.91 2.17 10.43
CA ASN A 53 18.94 3.58 10.80
C ASN A 53 18.22 4.44 9.75
N GLU A 54 18.11 5.75 9.99
CA GLU A 54 17.41 6.69 9.11
C GLU A 54 18.08 6.84 7.73
N THR A 55 19.40 6.72 7.66
CA THR A 55 20.13 6.77 6.38
C THR A 55 19.79 5.57 5.51
N ASP A 56 19.71 4.39 6.10
CA ASP A 56 19.30 3.18 5.38
C ASP A 56 17.84 3.25 4.99
N MET A 57 16.98 3.81 5.85
CA MET A 57 15.57 4.03 5.54
C MET A 57 15.40 4.92 4.30
N LEU A 58 16.15 6.01 4.20
CA LEU A 58 16.09 6.89 3.02
C LEU A 58 16.54 6.16 1.75
N LYS A 59 17.64 5.39 1.82
CA LYS A 59 18.12 4.57 0.69
C LYS A 59 17.09 3.52 0.28
N ALA A 60 16.49 2.82 1.25
CA ALA A 60 15.48 1.80 0.97
C ALA A 60 14.24 2.41 0.28
N VAL A 61 13.75 3.55 0.77
CA VAL A 61 12.61 4.25 0.16
C VAL A 61 12.95 4.73 -1.25
N GLU A 62 14.15 5.26 -1.48
CA GLU A 62 14.61 5.67 -2.80
C GLU A 62 14.71 4.46 -3.76
N GLU A 63 15.30 3.35 -3.31
CA GLU A 63 15.44 2.13 -4.11
C GLU A 63 14.08 1.58 -4.55
N VAL A 64 13.12 1.42 -3.64
CA VAL A 64 11.80 0.89 -4.00
C VAL A 64 11.00 1.83 -4.89
N LYS A 65 11.16 3.15 -4.73
CA LYS A 65 10.56 4.14 -5.64
C LYS A 65 11.17 4.07 -7.03
N ALA A 66 12.50 3.96 -7.13
CA ALA A 66 13.21 3.81 -8.40
C ALA A 66 12.82 2.50 -9.12
N ALA A 67 12.53 1.44 -8.38
CA ALA A 67 12.00 0.19 -8.91
C ALA A 67 10.53 0.27 -9.36
N GLY A 68 9.87 1.43 -9.15
CA GLY A 68 8.47 1.64 -9.54
C GLY A 68 7.46 1.00 -8.58
N CYS A 69 7.86 0.66 -7.35
CA CYS A 69 6.93 0.14 -6.35
C CYS A 69 5.94 1.24 -5.94
N ASN A 70 4.67 0.88 -5.84
CA ASN A 70 3.59 1.76 -5.40
C ASN A 70 2.85 1.24 -4.16
N ALA A 71 3.27 0.08 -3.64
CA ALA A 71 2.86 -0.49 -2.35
C ALA A 71 4.06 -1.14 -1.68
N LEU A 72 4.12 -1.16 -0.35
CA LEU A 72 5.21 -1.77 0.40
C LEU A 72 4.72 -2.73 1.48
N THR A 73 5.52 -3.77 1.71
CA THR A 73 5.53 -4.55 2.95
C THR A 73 6.82 -4.22 3.70
N VAL A 74 6.70 -3.70 4.92
CA VAL A 74 7.80 -3.56 5.88
C VAL A 74 7.81 -4.80 6.74
N PHE A 75 8.93 -5.50 6.72
CA PHE A 75 9.09 -6.79 7.37
C PHE A 75 10.09 -6.70 8.53
N LEU A 76 9.61 -6.94 9.72
CA LEU A 76 10.43 -7.07 10.91
C LEU A 76 10.99 -8.50 10.99
N GLY A 77 12.18 -8.69 10.46
CA GLY A 77 12.89 -9.98 10.53
C GLY A 77 13.53 -10.23 11.88
N ASN A 78 13.72 -9.17 12.67
CA ASN A 78 14.04 -9.14 14.08
C ASN A 78 13.33 -7.93 14.73
N PHE A 79 13.74 -7.48 15.90
CA PHE A 79 13.08 -6.43 16.69
C PHE A 79 12.80 -5.14 15.88
N GLY A 80 13.72 -4.74 15.01
CA GLY A 80 13.62 -3.52 14.22
C GLY A 80 13.96 -2.23 14.99
N PRO A 81 14.36 -1.17 14.26
CA PRO A 81 14.65 0.16 14.81
C PRO A 81 13.40 1.04 14.74
N GLU A 82 12.77 1.35 15.85
CA GLU A 82 11.44 1.98 15.97
C GLU A 82 11.25 3.26 15.14
N THR A 83 12.24 4.15 15.10
CA THR A 83 12.12 5.41 14.34
C THR A 83 12.25 5.18 12.85
N PRO A 84 13.33 4.60 12.29
CA PRO A 84 13.46 4.47 10.85
C PRO A 84 12.40 3.54 10.23
N GLU A 85 12.01 2.43 10.90
CA GLU A 85 10.99 1.54 10.36
C GLU A 85 9.63 2.23 10.21
N THR A 86 9.21 3.06 11.18
CA THR A 86 7.95 3.79 11.10
C THR A 86 8.00 4.95 10.11
N LEU A 87 9.17 5.57 9.94
CA LEU A 87 9.35 6.64 8.97
C LEU A 87 9.27 6.16 7.51
N ILE A 88 9.41 4.86 7.24
CA ILE A 88 9.13 4.31 5.90
C ILE A 88 7.71 4.67 5.49
N ALA A 89 6.70 4.49 6.36
CA ALA A 89 5.31 4.86 6.08
C ALA A 89 5.10 6.36 5.88
N LYS A 90 5.98 7.21 6.42
CA LYS A 90 5.92 8.66 6.23
C LYS A 90 6.47 9.10 4.87
N TYR A 91 7.56 8.47 4.43
CA TYR A 91 8.31 8.92 3.24
C TYR A 91 7.95 8.14 1.97
N PHE A 92 7.24 7.02 2.11
CA PHE A 92 6.72 6.28 0.97
C PHE A 92 5.31 6.74 0.64
N ASP A 93 5.09 7.15 -0.61
CA ASP A 93 3.79 7.67 -1.07
C ASP A 93 2.90 6.54 -1.63
N GLY A 94 2.47 5.63 -0.76
CA GLY A 94 1.62 4.49 -1.13
C GLY A 94 1.15 3.72 0.09
N PRO A 95 0.28 2.71 -0.07
CA PRO A 95 -0.12 1.83 1.00
C PRO A 95 1.07 1.02 1.51
N VAL A 96 1.21 0.96 2.83
CA VAL A 96 2.29 0.24 3.52
C VAL A 96 1.68 -0.77 4.48
N MET A 97 2.14 -2.01 4.41
CA MET A 97 1.80 -3.10 5.33
C MET A 97 2.99 -3.38 6.26
N TYR A 98 2.71 -3.69 7.52
CA TYR A 98 3.72 -4.13 8.49
C TYR A 98 3.45 -5.56 8.95
N VAL A 99 4.47 -6.39 8.91
CA VAL A 99 4.44 -7.79 9.38
C VAL A 99 5.78 -8.18 9.99
N ALA A 100 5.77 -9.21 10.83
CA ALA A 100 6.95 -9.67 11.55
C ALA A 100 7.13 -11.18 11.49
N ALA A 101 8.35 -11.63 11.64
CA ALA A 101 8.69 -13.04 11.68
C ALA A 101 8.21 -13.73 12.97
N ALA A 102 7.65 -14.92 12.85
CA ALA A 102 7.54 -15.83 13.98
C ALA A 102 8.94 -16.34 14.40
N GLU A 103 9.14 -16.53 15.69
CA GLU A 103 10.34 -17.21 16.20
C GLU A 103 10.18 -18.73 16.02
N GLY A 104 11.25 -19.37 15.55
CA GLY A 104 11.31 -20.82 15.43
C GLY A 104 11.90 -21.49 16.70
N ASP A 105 11.72 -22.78 16.80
CA ASP A 105 12.34 -23.59 17.84
C ASP A 105 13.89 -23.48 17.75
N GLY A 106 14.53 -23.11 18.84
CA GLY A 106 15.96 -22.90 18.93
C GLY A 106 16.46 -21.48 18.61
N ASP A 107 15.66 -20.61 18.01
CA ASP A 107 16.02 -19.21 17.75
C ASP A 107 16.29 -18.42 19.06
N MET A 108 15.75 -18.93 20.17
CA MET A 108 15.93 -18.34 21.51
C MET A 108 17.36 -18.49 22.06
N ILE A 109 18.16 -19.41 21.53
CA ILE A 109 19.50 -19.74 22.04
C ILE A 109 20.60 -19.01 21.24
N ASN A 110 20.49 -18.94 19.92
CA ASN A 110 21.50 -18.43 19.01
C ASN A 110 21.02 -17.22 18.19
N GLY A 111 20.73 -16.12 18.89
CA GLY A 111 20.36 -14.88 18.21
C GLY A 111 18.90 -14.85 17.79
N ARG A 112 18.02 -14.96 18.76
CA ARG A 112 16.58 -14.71 18.56
C ARG A 112 16.38 -13.32 17.96
N GLY A 113 15.32 -13.16 17.20
CA GLY A 113 15.02 -11.89 16.55
C GLY A 113 14.16 -10.95 17.39
N ASP A 114 13.36 -11.44 18.34
CA ASP A 114 12.35 -10.69 19.09
C ASP A 114 11.39 -9.89 18.20
N ALA A 115 11.11 -10.38 17.00
CA ALA A 115 10.33 -9.66 15.99
C ALA A 115 8.88 -9.38 16.45
N TYR A 116 8.28 -10.26 17.26
CA TYR A 116 6.97 -10.02 17.86
C TYR A 116 6.98 -8.80 18.78
N CYS A 117 7.97 -8.69 19.67
CA CYS A 117 8.12 -7.54 20.54
C CYS A 117 8.37 -6.26 19.72
N GLY A 118 9.20 -6.35 18.67
CA GLY A 118 9.41 -5.27 17.71
C GLY A 118 8.10 -4.82 17.05
N MET A 119 7.26 -5.76 16.65
CA MET A 119 5.97 -5.44 16.01
C MET A 119 5.01 -4.70 16.97
N LEU A 120 4.99 -5.04 18.27
CA LEU A 120 4.23 -4.30 19.27
C LEU A 120 4.71 -2.84 19.37
N ASN A 121 6.02 -2.64 19.43
CA ASN A 121 6.61 -1.30 19.46
C ASN A 121 6.37 -0.53 18.17
N CYS A 122 6.53 -1.17 17.01
CA CYS A 122 6.27 -0.57 15.71
C CYS A 122 4.82 -0.07 15.61
N SER A 123 3.84 -0.91 15.96
CA SER A 123 2.42 -0.56 15.91
C SER A 123 2.09 0.62 16.83
N TYR A 124 2.64 0.64 18.04
CA TYR A 124 2.49 1.75 18.99
C TYR A 124 3.09 3.05 18.42
N ASN A 125 4.30 2.98 17.88
CA ASN A 125 4.99 4.15 17.30
C ASN A 125 4.28 4.70 16.06
N LEU A 126 3.73 3.84 15.19
CA LEU A 126 2.89 4.26 14.06
C LEU A 126 1.66 5.03 14.55
N GLY A 127 0.99 4.53 15.60
CA GLY A 127 -0.16 5.18 16.23
C GLY A 127 0.20 6.56 16.81
N MET A 128 1.28 6.65 17.60
CA MET A 128 1.75 7.91 18.19
C MET A 128 2.12 8.96 17.13
N ARG A 129 2.63 8.53 16.00
CA ARG A 129 3.03 9.42 14.89
C ARG A 129 1.88 9.72 13.94
N HIS A 130 0.68 9.17 14.18
CA HIS A 130 -0.48 9.28 13.28
C HIS A 130 -0.19 8.83 11.85
N LEU A 131 0.71 7.84 11.68
CA LEU A 131 1.06 7.28 10.39
C LEU A 131 0.08 6.18 10.02
N LYS A 132 -0.49 6.28 8.81
CA LYS A 132 -1.41 5.28 8.28
C LYS A 132 -0.62 4.09 7.75
N ALA A 133 -0.93 2.90 8.26
CA ALA A 133 -0.37 1.63 7.80
C ALA A 133 -1.40 0.51 7.96
N TYR A 134 -1.28 -0.52 7.14
CA TYR A 134 -2.05 -1.74 7.29
C TYR A 134 -1.29 -2.72 8.18
N ILE A 135 -1.91 -3.16 9.25
CA ILE A 135 -1.40 -4.21 10.12
C ILE A 135 -2.48 -5.28 10.15
N PRO A 136 -2.23 -6.50 9.66
CA PRO A 136 -3.22 -7.58 9.73
C PRO A 136 -3.48 -7.97 11.19
N GLU A 137 -4.63 -8.61 11.44
CA GLU A 137 -5.04 -9.04 12.78
C GLU A 137 -3.95 -9.89 13.48
N TYR A 138 -3.31 -10.77 12.72
CA TYR A 138 -2.17 -11.57 13.17
C TYR A 138 -0.93 -11.21 12.33
N PRO A 139 -0.17 -10.16 12.69
CA PRO A 139 0.92 -9.65 11.87
C PRO A 139 2.21 -10.47 11.95
N VAL A 140 2.24 -11.51 12.77
CA VAL A 140 3.42 -12.37 12.99
C VAL A 140 3.16 -13.74 12.40
N GLY A 141 4.16 -14.32 11.70
CA GLY A 141 4.02 -15.63 11.10
C GLY A 141 5.30 -16.20 10.49
N THR A 142 5.21 -17.43 10.02
CA THR A 142 6.21 -18.07 9.16
C THR A 142 6.25 -17.39 7.79
N ALA A 143 7.23 -17.72 6.97
CA ALA A 143 7.34 -17.17 5.61
C ALA A 143 6.09 -17.45 4.77
N GLU A 144 5.54 -18.66 4.88
CA GLU A 144 4.36 -19.12 4.15
C GLU A 144 3.10 -18.37 4.61
N GLU A 145 2.89 -18.25 5.93
CA GLU A 145 1.76 -17.53 6.51
C GLU A 145 1.82 -16.03 6.17
N LEU A 146 3.02 -15.45 6.19
CA LEU A 146 3.20 -14.05 5.82
C LEU A 146 3.00 -13.82 4.32
N ALA A 147 3.38 -14.77 3.47
CA ALA A 147 3.09 -14.68 2.03
C ALA A 147 1.57 -14.71 1.75
N ASP A 148 0.76 -15.45 2.53
CA ASP A 148 -0.70 -15.39 2.45
C ASP A 148 -1.24 -14.01 2.83
N LYS A 149 -0.78 -13.46 3.95
CA LYS A 149 -1.16 -12.12 4.40
C LYS A 149 -0.77 -11.02 3.40
N ILE A 150 0.39 -11.17 2.76
CA ILE A 150 0.83 -10.26 1.71
C ILE A 150 -0.07 -10.39 0.46
N ALA A 151 -0.49 -11.60 0.10
CA ALA A 151 -1.44 -11.80 -0.99
C ALA A 151 -2.80 -11.14 -0.69
N GLU A 152 -3.29 -11.23 0.56
CA GLU A 152 -4.51 -10.55 1.02
C GLU A 152 -4.37 -9.01 1.02
N PHE A 153 -3.16 -8.50 1.21
CA PHE A 153 -2.89 -7.06 1.15
C PHE A 153 -2.97 -6.49 -0.28
N LEU A 154 -2.66 -7.26 -1.32
CA LEU A 154 -2.65 -6.76 -2.71
C LEU A 154 -3.98 -6.13 -3.15
N PRO A 155 -5.17 -6.73 -2.93
CA PRO A 155 -6.44 -6.09 -3.25
C PRO A 155 -6.71 -4.85 -2.39
N ILE A 156 -6.27 -4.83 -1.12
CA ILE A 156 -6.38 -3.65 -0.24
C ILE A 156 -5.52 -2.51 -0.80
N ALA A 157 -4.27 -2.79 -1.14
CA ALA A 157 -3.36 -1.81 -1.74
C ALA A 157 -3.93 -1.25 -3.05
N ARG A 158 -4.50 -2.11 -3.90
CA ARG A 158 -5.15 -1.71 -5.14
C ARG A 158 -6.33 -0.76 -4.90
N ALA A 159 -7.17 -1.06 -3.93
CA ALA A 159 -8.29 -0.19 -3.56
C ALA A 159 -7.81 1.19 -3.08
N VAL A 160 -6.79 1.24 -2.21
CA VAL A 160 -6.19 2.50 -1.72
C VAL A 160 -5.62 3.32 -2.87
N LEU A 161 -4.87 2.68 -3.79
CA LEU A 161 -4.30 3.35 -4.96
C LEU A 161 -5.40 3.87 -5.90
N GLY A 162 -6.49 3.11 -6.07
CA GLY A 162 -7.63 3.51 -6.89
C GLY A 162 -8.35 4.73 -6.33
N VAL A 163 -8.61 4.72 -5.01
CA VAL A 163 -9.28 5.84 -4.34
C VAL A 163 -8.42 7.10 -4.34
N LYS A 164 -7.12 6.97 -4.06
CA LYS A 164 -6.17 8.10 -4.04
C LYS A 164 -6.11 8.86 -5.37
N ASN A 165 -6.31 8.17 -6.48
CA ASN A 165 -6.25 8.75 -7.82
C ASN A 165 -7.65 8.97 -8.44
N LEU A 166 -8.72 8.82 -7.65
CA LEU A 166 -10.08 8.97 -8.13
C LEU A 166 -10.41 10.45 -8.32
N LYS A 167 -10.96 10.77 -9.48
CA LYS A 167 -11.60 12.06 -9.79
C LYS A 167 -13.08 11.83 -10.06
N ILE A 168 -13.93 12.51 -9.31
CA ILE A 168 -15.38 12.49 -9.49
C ILE A 168 -15.76 13.74 -10.29
N ILE A 169 -16.40 13.53 -11.43
CA ILE A 169 -16.92 14.61 -12.27
C ILE A 169 -18.43 14.59 -12.16
N THR A 170 -19.02 15.70 -11.75
CA THR A 170 -20.48 15.87 -11.65
C THR A 170 -20.97 16.90 -12.66
N PHE A 171 -22.19 16.69 -13.18
CA PHE A 171 -22.87 17.61 -14.05
C PHE A 171 -24.22 17.97 -13.45
N GLY A 172 -24.48 19.25 -13.37
CA GLY A 172 -25.73 19.81 -12.86
C GLY A 172 -25.68 20.21 -11.39
N PRO A 173 -26.16 21.40 -11.08
CA PRO A 173 -26.34 21.81 -9.70
C PRO A 173 -27.50 21.03 -9.06
N ARG A 174 -27.39 20.82 -7.76
CA ARG A 174 -28.54 20.40 -6.97
C ARG A 174 -29.70 21.40 -7.15
N PRO A 175 -30.96 20.97 -7.08
CA PRO A 175 -32.10 21.86 -7.19
C PRO A 175 -32.10 22.87 -6.04
N GLN A 176 -32.04 24.16 -6.33
CA GLN A 176 -32.21 25.30 -5.42
C GLN A 176 -31.61 25.07 -3.99
N ASP A 177 -32.47 25.01 -2.96
CA ASP A 177 -32.10 24.88 -1.55
C ASP A 177 -32.04 23.43 -1.05
N PHE A 178 -31.87 22.45 -1.94
CA PHE A 178 -31.80 21.02 -1.60
C PHE A 178 -30.45 20.64 -1.02
N PHE A 179 -30.09 21.25 0.15
CA PHE A 179 -28.79 21.08 0.77
C PHE A 179 -28.49 19.64 1.26
N ALA A 180 -29.54 18.82 1.46
CA ALA A 180 -29.38 17.41 1.80
C ALA A 180 -28.69 16.58 0.68
N CYS A 181 -28.68 17.08 -0.56
CA CYS A 181 -28.00 16.45 -1.69
C CYS A 181 -26.51 16.83 -1.81
N ASN A 182 -25.96 17.56 -0.84
CA ASN A 182 -24.54 17.87 -0.83
C ASN A 182 -23.70 16.63 -0.47
N ALA A 183 -22.75 16.30 -1.34
CA ALA A 183 -21.72 15.31 -0.98
C ALA A 183 -20.81 15.87 0.13
N PRO A 184 -20.28 15.01 1.03
CA PRO A 184 -19.32 15.42 2.05
C PRO A 184 -17.94 15.64 1.45
N ILE A 185 -17.77 16.71 0.67
CA ILE A 185 -16.56 17.04 -0.12
C ILE A 185 -15.28 16.96 0.75
N LYS A 186 -15.35 17.46 2.00
CA LYS A 186 -14.20 17.43 2.90
C LYS A 186 -13.71 15.99 3.15
N GLY A 187 -14.62 15.06 3.41
CA GLY A 187 -14.26 13.66 3.62
C GLY A 187 -13.68 12.99 2.37
N LEU A 188 -14.13 13.40 1.18
CA LEU A 188 -13.58 12.91 -0.08
C LEU A 188 -12.16 13.43 -0.31
N TYR A 189 -11.90 14.72 -0.07
CA TYR A 189 -10.53 15.27 -0.13
C TYR A 189 -9.58 14.64 0.89
N GLU A 190 -10.05 14.31 2.10
CA GLU A 190 -9.25 13.60 3.11
C GLU A 190 -8.84 12.18 2.64
N LEU A 191 -9.60 11.58 1.72
CA LEU A 191 -9.27 10.31 1.06
C LEU A 191 -8.38 10.49 -0.18
N GLY A 192 -8.11 11.74 -0.60
CA GLY A 192 -7.34 12.04 -1.81
C GLY A 192 -8.18 12.04 -3.09
N VAL A 193 -9.53 12.01 -2.96
CA VAL A 193 -10.43 12.08 -4.12
C VAL A 193 -10.58 13.52 -4.57
N GLU A 194 -10.41 13.78 -5.86
CA GLU A 194 -10.65 15.07 -6.47
C GLU A 194 -12.09 15.18 -7.00
N ILE A 195 -12.66 16.37 -6.94
CA ILE A 195 -14.03 16.64 -7.42
C ILE A 195 -13.99 17.80 -8.39
N GLU A 196 -14.68 17.61 -9.52
CA GLU A 196 -14.92 18.64 -10.53
C GLU A 196 -16.42 18.76 -10.74
N GLU A 197 -16.95 19.98 -10.53
CA GLU A 197 -18.37 20.28 -10.74
C GLU A 197 -18.53 21.09 -12.01
N ASN A 198 -19.34 20.58 -12.95
CA ASN A 198 -19.65 21.19 -14.22
C ASN A 198 -21.15 21.46 -14.33
N SER A 199 -21.55 22.37 -15.20
CA SER A 199 -22.95 22.66 -15.46
C SER A 199 -23.57 21.63 -16.40
N GLU A 200 -24.92 21.52 -16.38
CA GLU A 200 -25.65 20.73 -17.37
C GLU A 200 -25.45 21.30 -18.79
N LEU A 201 -25.16 22.61 -18.91
CA LEU A 201 -24.85 23.23 -20.19
C LEU A 201 -23.53 22.70 -20.76
N ASP A 202 -22.49 22.48 -19.93
CA ASP A 202 -21.23 21.91 -20.38
C ASP A 202 -21.44 20.49 -20.94
N LEU A 203 -22.29 19.70 -20.28
CA LEU A 203 -22.65 18.38 -20.75
C LEU A 203 -23.40 18.45 -22.12
N LEU A 204 -24.34 19.40 -22.26
CA LEU A 204 -25.10 19.59 -23.52
C LEU A 204 -24.18 20.04 -24.66
N VAL A 205 -23.24 20.96 -24.39
CA VAL A 205 -22.27 21.43 -25.39
C VAL A 205 -21.39 20.26 -25.84
N SER A 206 -20.80 19.54 -24.90
CA SER A 206 -19.97 18.36 -25.18
C SER A 206 -20.75 17.30 -25.97
N TYR A 207 -22.00 17.03 -25.60
CA TYR A 207 -22.87 16.10 -26.34
C TYR A 207 -23.03 16.53 -27.79
N LYS A 208 -23.32 17.83 -28.05
CA LYS A 208 -23.52 18.35 -29.43
C LYS A 208 -22.22 18.27 -30.25
N GLU A 209 -21.11 18.56 -29.67
CA GLU A 209 -19.77 18.47 -30.32
C GLU A 209 -19.41 17.03 -30.71
N HIS A 210 -19.86 16.04 -29.94
CA HIS A 210 -19.51 14.63 -30.12
C HIS A 210 -20.66 13.77 -30.67
N ALA A 211 -21.81 14.39 -31.06
CA ALA A 211 -23.01 13.68 -31.50
C ALA A 211 -22.81 12.78 -32.75
N GLY A 212 -21.72 12.94 -33.49
CA GLY A 212 -21.33 12.08 -34.61
C GLY A 212 -20.22 11.06 -34.30
N CYS A 213 -19.78 10.97 -33.06
CA CYS A 213 -18.69 10.08 -32.68
C CYS A 213 -19.19 8.66 -32.42
N LEU A 214 -19.07 7.78 -33.42
CA LEU A 214 -19.44 6.36 -33.33
C LEU A 214 -18.56 5.50 -32.39
N LEU A 215 -17.46 6.07 -31.87
CA LEU A 215 -16.51 5.33 -31.05
C LEU A 215 -17.04 4.91 -29.67
N TYR A 216 -18.08 5.55 -29.16
CA TYR A 216 -18.64 5.29 -27.83
C TYR A 216 -19.91 4.45 -27.81
N THR A 217 -20.51 4.19 -28.98
CA THR A 217 -21.78 3.45 -29.04
C THR A 217 -21.64 1.95 -29.25
N SER A 218 -20.43 1.46 -29.61
CA SER A 218 -20.20 0.02 -29.85
C SER A 218 -19.81 -0.76 -28.61
N ASP A 219 -19.11 -0.15 -27.65
CA ASP A 219 -18.63 -0.86 -26.44
C ASP A 219 -19.67 -1.00 -25.32
N ALA A 220 -20.70 -0.13 -25.30
CA ALA A 220 -21.77 -0.22 -24.29
C ALA A 220 -22.85 -1.26 -24.60
N ALA A 221 -22.87 -1.83 -25.80
CA ALA A 221 -23.86 -2.81 -26.23
C ALA A 221 -23.39 -4.27 -26.11
N ASP A 222 -22.08 -4.53 -25.94
CA ASP A 222 -21.50 -5.87 -25.90
C ASP A 222 -21.29 -6.44 -24.48
N ASP A 223 -21.55 -5.64 -23.43
CA ASP A 223 -21.51 -6.08 -22.02
C ASP A 223 -22.90 -6.56 -21.52
N LYS A 224 -23.48 -7.54 -22.23
CA LYS A 224 -24.66 -8.29 -21.75
C LYS A 224 -24.38 -9.78 -21.67
#